data_9669cc1570fa4bfd25d7b8837344ba51
#
_entry.id   9669cc1570fa4bfd25d7b8837344ba51
#
_cell.length_a   1.000
_cell.length_b   1.000
_cell.length_c   1.000
_cell.angle_alpha   90.00
_cell.angle_beta   90.00
_cell.angle_gamma   90.00
#
_symmetry.space_group_name_H-M   'P 1'
#
loop_
_entity.id
_entity.type
_entity.pdbx_description
1 polymer ?
#
loop_
_entity_poly.entity_id
_entity_poly.type
_entity_poly.pdbx_seq_one_letter_code
_entity_poly.pdbx_strand_id
1 'polypeptide(L)'
;MQRLLPDEVVNSFFFRTIQLGVKSLLLHKMRTGLAGLGIFIGTTTVIWLVAVGEGVSFQAQEQIKELGANNVIVRTKEPTTTNAPQNAKVNVKRYGLLRADFRRIVETIPGISRAVPMREFRYELRRADRTADSKLVGCMEEYRELNYLQIARGRWLSPGDRGEKRIVLADGTAKRLFPFEDPIRKTVWVGNELYTVIGQTKERTASAAIGGSLEARDYNLDAYIPLKTLQIRIGDRVGKRIGDVWQGEEVQLSQITVGVKNTEHVDETATIIETLLKKFHDKEDYAVVVPKELLRQAERTRAMFNVLLVVIAGISLLVGGIGIMNIMLSTVTERTREIGIRRALGAKRIHIIMQFITEAVLLTGVGGLLGVLSGFLIGPLFRGLRDLVTMTWSDLLPEIVYSIEPRIAPWSVVLSLFISLVVGLTFGVYPAIRAAYLDPIEALRHE
;
A
#
# COMPACT_ATOMS: atom_id res chain seq x y z
N MET A 1 -37.16 -17.86 -43.35
CA MET A 1 -38.34 -17.81 -42.44
C MET A 1 -37.99 -18.56 -41.17
N GLN A 2 -37.28 -17.94 -40.23
CA GLN A 2 -36.94 -18.51 -38.91
C GLN A 2 -38.16 -18.33 -38.00
N ARG A 3 -38.82 -19.41 -37.67
CA ARG A 3 -39.83 -19.43 -36.58
C ARG A 3 -39.10 -19.26 -35.25
N LEU A 4 -39.22 -18.10 -34.67
CA LEU A 4 -38.92 -17.85 -33.26
C LEU A 4 -39.86 -18.78 -32.45
N LEU A 5 -39.26 -19.65 -31.67
CA LEU A 5 -39.99 -20.48 -30.72
C LEU A 5 -40.61 -19.58 -29.65
N PRO A 6 -41.83 -19.85 -29.14
CA PRO A 6 -42.43 -19.05 -28.09
C PRO A 6 -41.56 -19.04 -26.85
N ASP A 7 -41.41 -17.88 -26.19
CA ASP A 7 -40.54 -17.65 -25.01
C ASP A 7 -40.78 -18.64 -23.86
N GLU A 8 -42.00 -19.16 -23.71
CA GLU A 8 -42.33 -20.20 -22.74
C GLU A 8 -41.65 -21.55 -23.03
N VAL A 9 -41.46 -21.92 -24.29
CA VAL A 9 -40.81 -23.20 -24.66
C VAL A 9 -39.29 -23.08 -24.46
N VAL A 10 -38.71 -21.93 -24.73
CA VAL A 10 -37.29 -21.64 -24.49
C VAL A 10 -36.99 -21.65 -23.00
N ASN A 11 -37.82 -20.99 -22.19
CA ASN A 11 -37.65 -20.94 -20.73
C ASN A 11 -37.81 -22.34 -20.09
N SER A 12 -38.78 -23.16 -20.56
CA SER A 12 -38.95 -24.52 -20.06
C SER A 12 -37.78 -25.45 -20.42
N PHE A 13 -37.20 -25.29 -21.62
CA PHE A 13 -36.02 -26.05 -22.05
C PHE A 13 -34.76 -25.65 -21.23
N PHE A 14 -34.53 -24.35 -21.03
CA PHE A 14 -33.39 -23.86 -20.26
C PHE A 14 -33.47 -24.34 -18.79
N PHE A 15 -34.64 -24.21 -18.18
CA PHE A 15 -34.85 -24.66 -16.79
C PHE A 15 -34.66 -26.18 -16.62
N ARG A 16 -35.15 -27.00 -17.55
CA ARG A 16 -34.91 -28.44 -17.55
C ARG A 16 -33.43 -28.80 -17.73
N THR A 17 -32.71 -28.06 -18.58
CA THR A 17 -31.28 -28.28 -18.81
C THR A 17 -30.46 -27.95 -17.56
N ILE A 18 -30.79 -26.88 -16.85
CA ILE A 18 -30.18 -26.50 -15.56
C ILE A 18 -30.46 -27.60 -14.51
N GLN A 19 -31.71 -28.05 -14.41
CA GLN A 19 -32.10 -29.07 -13.43
C GLN A 19 -31.39 -30.41 -13.68
N LEU A 20 -31.24 -30.81 -14.95
CA LEU A 20 -30.45 -31.97 -15.35
C LEU A 20 -28.96 -31.78 -15.02
N GLY A 21 -28.38 -30.60 -15.27
CA GLY A 21 -26.99 -30.28 -14.92
C GLY A 21 -26.74 -30.38 -13.42
N VAL A 22 -27.60 -29.78 -12.59
CA VAL A 22 -27.49 -29.89 -11.13
C VAL A 22 -27.59 -31.33 -10.64
N LYS A 23 -28.55 -32.09 -11.16
CA LYS A 23 -28.70 -33.51 -10.80
C LYS A 23 -27.48 -34.35 -11.19
N SER A 24 -26.90 -34.09 -12.36
CA SER A 24 -25.65 -34.70 -12.82
C SER A 24 -24.47 -34.43 -11.89
N LEU A 25 -24.30 -33.18 -11.48
CA LEU A 25 -23.23 -32.75 -10.56
C LEU A 25 -23.36 -33.42 -9.18
N LEU A 26 -24.56 -33.60 -8.69
CA LEU A 26 -24.85 -34.25 -7.40
C LEU A 26 -24.64 -35.78 -7.39
N LEU A 27 -24.73 -36.43 -8.54
CA LEU A 27 -24.52 -37.88 -8.66
C LEU A 27 -23.05 -38.30 -8.52
N HIS A 28 -22.11 -37.44 -8.96
CA HIS A 28 -20.65 -37.69 -8.93
C HIS A 28 -19.90 -36.70 -8.03
N LYS A 29 -20.29 -36.61 -6.75
CA LYS A 29 -19.83 -35.59 -5.79
C LYS A 29 -18.31 -35.40 -5.71
N MET A 30 -17.53 -36.48 -5.65
CA MET A 30 -16.06 -36.41 -5.56
C MET A 30 -15.42 -35.76 -6.79
N ARG A 31 -15.90 -36.16 -7.99
CA ARG A 31 -15.37 -35.65 -9.26
C ARG A 31 -15.75 -34.19 -9.46
N THR A 32 -17.01 -33.83 -9.19
CA THR A 32 -17.53 -32.47 -9.24
C THR A 32 -16.79 -31.56 -8.25
N GLY A 33 -16.55 -32.07 -7.03
CA GLY A 33 -15.78 -31.36 -6.00
C GLY A 33 -14.35 -31.09 -6.46
N LEU A 34 -13.67 -32.09 -7.05
CA LEU A 34 -12.28 -31.91 -7.52
C LEU A 34 -12.20 -30.93 -8.68
N ALA A 35 -13.14 -30.94 -9.62
CA ALA A 35 -13.21 -29.99 -10.72
C ALA A 35 -13.50 -28.57 -10.23
N GLY A 36 -14.48 -28.41 -9.33
CA GLY A 36 -14.85 -27.12 -8.73
C GLY A 36 -13.74 -26.54 -7.87
N LEU A 37 -12.94 -27.39 -7.20
CA LEU A 37 -11.85 -26.99 -6.31
C LEU A 37 -10.76 -26.20 -7.06
N GLY A 38 -10.42 -26.56 -8.29
CA GLY A 38 -9.47 -25.82 -9.10
C GLY A 38 -9.94 -24.39 -9.39
N ILE A 39 -11.22 -24.20 -9.75
CA ILE A 39 -11.82 -22.88 -9.97
C ILE A 39 -11.97 -22.12 -8.65
N PHE A 40 -12.40 -22.80 -7.60
CA PHE A 40 -12.50 -22.24 -6.25
C PHE A 40 -11.15 -21.64 -5.77
N ILE A 41 -10.08 -22.44 -5.84
CA ILE A 41 -8.74 -21.97 -5.46
C ILE A 41 -8.31 -20.80 -6.37
N GLY A 42 -8.50 -20.94 -7.69
CA GLY A 42 -8.13 -19.90 -8.64
C GLY A 42 -8.83 -18.56 -8.35
N THR A 43 -10.15 -18.57 -8.19
CA THR A 43 -10.93 -17.34 -7.89
C THR A 43 -10.60 -16.76 -6.52
N THR A 44 -10.44 -17.61 -5.48
CA THR A 44 -10.03 -17.18 -4.14
C THR A 44 -8.68 -16.50 -4.18
N THR A 45 -7.71 -17.11 -4.86
CA THR A 45 -6.35 -16.57 -4.99
C THR A 45 -6.34 -15.20 -5.69
N VAL A 46 -7.11 -15.03 -6.78
CA VAL A 46 -7.27 -13.74 -7.46
C VAL A 46 -7.72 -12.66 -6.47
N ILE A 47 -8.81 -12.92 -5.75
CA ILE A 47 -9.40 -11.95 -4.83
C ILE A 47 -8.44 -11.63 -3.69
N TRP A 48 -7.79 -12.64 -3.11
CA TRP A 48 -6.85 -12.45 -2.01
C TRP A 48 -5.61 -11.66 -2.40
N LEU A 49 -4.99 -12.01 -3.53
CA LEU A 49 -3.81 -11.30 -4.02
C LEU A 49 -4.12 -9.84 -4.33
N VAL A 50 -5.25 -9.58 -5.02
CA VAL A 50 -5.68 -8.21 -5.30
C VAL A 50 -6.03 -7.46 -4.02
N ALA A 51 -6.69 -8.08 -3.05
CA ALA A 51 -7.06 -7.44 -1.79
C ALA A 51 -5.84 -7.02 -0.96
N VAL A 52 -4.80 -7.86 -0.90
CA VAL A 52 -3.53 -7.52 -0.24
C VAL A 52 -2.81 -6.39 -0.99
N GLY A 53 -2.73 -6.48 -2.32
CA GLY A 53 -2.11 -5.44 -3.17
C GLY A 53 -2.80 -4.08 -3.03
N GLU A 54 -4.15 -4.06 -2.98
CA GLU A 54 -4.93 -2.84 -2.72
C GLU A 54 -4.70 -2.29 -1.32
N GLY A 55 -4.62 -3.15 -0.30
CA GLY A 55 -4.33 -2.75 1.07
C GLY A 55 -2.99 -2.05 1.20
N VAL A 56 -1.92 -2.65 0.66
CA VAL A 56 -0.57 -2.06 0.62
C VAL A 56 -0.55 -0.75 -0.14
N SER A 57 -1.17 -0.71 -1.32
CA SER A 57 -1.23 0.49 -2.14
C SER A 57 -1.98 1.63 -1.47
N PHE A 58 -3.12 1.33 -0.85
CA PHE A 58 -3.90 2.33 -0.12
C PHE A 58 -3.08 2.95 1.02
N GLN A 59 -2.38 2.12 1.78
CA GLN A 59 -1.55 2.59 2.88
C GLN A 59 -0.40 3.47 2.40
N ALA A 60 0.29 3.07 1.32
CA ALA A 60 1.35 3.88 0.72
C ALA A 60 0.80 5.24 0.24
N GLN A 61 -0.36 5.26 -0.41
CA GLN A 61 -1.01 6.50 -0.84
C GLN A 61 -1.42 7.39 0.32
N GLU A 62 -1.93 6.83 1.42
CA GLU A 62 -2.30 7.58 2.61
C GLU A 62 -1.09 8.25 3.25
N GLN A 63 0.02 7.52 3.40
CA GLN A 63 1.29 8.06 3.90
C GLN A 63 1.83 9.21 3.02
N ILE A 64 1.74 9.06 1.69
CA ILE A 64 2.18 10.12 0.76
C ILE A 64 1.25 11.33 0.81
N LYS A 65 -0.07 11.12 0.96
CA LYS A 65 -1.04 12.22 1.12
C LYS A 65 -0.78 13.02 2.38
N GLU A 66 -0.34 12.38 3.47
CA GLU A 66 0.06 13.07 4.71
C GLU A 66 1.25 14.01 4.51
N LEU A 67 2.09 13.81 3.49
CA LEU A 67 3.15 14.75 3.11
C LEU A 67 2.63 15.99 2.38
N GLY A 68 1.35 15.98 1.97
CA GLY A 68 0.71 17.04 1.22
C GLY A 68 1.03 16.99 -0.28
N ALA A 69 0.07 16.62 -1.11
CA ALA A 69 0.25 16.50 -2.56
C ALA A 69 0.64 17.83 -3.23
N ASN A 70 0.34 18.96 -2.58
CA ASN A 70 0.64 20.31 -3.06
C ASN A 70 1.96 20.86 -2.51
N ASN A 71 2.74 20.05 -1.79
CA ASN A 71 4.00 20.48 -1.20
C ASN A 71 5.18 20.13 -2.11
N VAL A 72 6.17 21.04 -2.14
CA VAL A 72 7.52 20.77 -2.60
C VAL A 72 8.41 20.74 -1.37
N ILE A 73 9.07 19.62 -1.13
CA ILE A 73 9.94 19.41 0.02
C ILE A 73 11.38 19.50 -0.44
N VAL A 74 12.10 20.49 0.06
CA VAL A 74 13.54 20.64 -0.18
C VAL A 74 14.28 20.20 1.07
N ARG A 75 15.16 19.22 0.95
CA ARG A 75 15.93 18.65 2.06
C ARG A 75 17.41 18.84 1.89
N THR A 76 18.08 19.05 3.00
CA THR A 76 19.54 18.98 3.07
C THR A 76 20.00 17.54 2.88
N LYS A 77 21.01 17.34 2.05
CA LYS A 77 21.66 16.07 1.77
C LYS A 77 23.15 16.19 2.06
N GLU A 78 23.73 15.23 2.78
CA GLU A 78 25.17 15.20 2.97
C GLU A 78 25.86 14.88 1.64
N PRO A 79 26.79 15.73 1.16
CA PRO A 79 27.48 15.50 -0.10
C PRO A 79 28.43 14.30 0.03
N THR A 80 28.40 13.42 -0.97
CA THR A 80 29.20 12.18 -1.02
C THR A 80 30.71 12.42 -1.12
N THR A 81 31.11 13.62 -1.53
CA THR A 81 32.51 14.02 -1.68
C THR A 81 32.88 15.05 -0.63
N THR A 82 33.26 14.61 0.56
CA THR A 82 33.84 15.47 1.58
C THR A 82 35.35 15.23 1.61
N ASN A 83 36.13 16.02 0.88
CA ASN A 83 37.56 16.14 1.07
C ASN A 83 37.83 16.93 2.36
N ALA A 84 37.50 16.37 3.51
CA ALA A 84 37.91 16.96 4.77
C ALA A 84 39.33 16.45 5.07
N PRO A 85 40.27 17.35 5.43
CA PRO A 85 41.61 16.95 5.83
C PRO A 85 41.51 16.05 7.07
N GLN A 86 41.96 14.81 6.96
CA GLN A 86 41.89 13.79 8.00
C GLN A 86 42.64 14.13 9.31
N ASN A 87 43.43 15.18 9.34
CA ASN A 87 44.31 15.52 10.46
C ASN A 87 43.88 16.75 11.27
N ALA A 88 42.66 17.28 11.10
CA ALA A 88 42.20 18.44 11.85
C ALA A 88 41.61 18.02 13.20
N LYS A 89 42.07 18.66 14.31
CA LYS A 89 41.53 18.49 15.68
C LYS A 89 40.03 18.85 15.77
N VAL A 90 39.53 19.57 14.77
CA VAL A 90 38.11 19.97 14.64
C VAL A 90 37.67 19.63 13.22
N ASN A 91 36.77 18.71 13.07
CA ASN A 91 36.17 18.32 11.79
C ASN A 91 34.69 18.75 11.76
N VAL A 92 34.42 19.90 11.13
CA VAL A 92 33.07 20.43 10.94
C VAL A 92 32.69 20.34 9.48
N LYS A 93 31.74 19.48 9.17
CA LYS A 93 31.14 19.42 7.83
C LYS A 93 30.10 20.53 7.69
N ARG A 94 30.31 21.45 6.77
CA ARG A 94 29.36 22.52 6.44
C ARG A 94 28.69 22.20 5.12
N TYR A 95 27.36 22.05 5.12
CA TYR A 95 26.58 21.71 3.94
C TYR A 95 25.10 22.04 4.14
N GLY A 96 24.32 21.92 3.05
CA GLY A 96 22.86 21.95 3.06
C GLY A 96 22.27 23.36 2.98
N LEU A 97 20.98 23.42 3.19
CA LEU A 97 20.15 24.59 2.98
C LEU A 97 20.48 25.75 3.93
N LEU A 98 20.55 26.95 3.37
CA LEU A 98 20.79 28.17 4.10
C LEU A 98 19.48 28.95 4.38
N ARG A 99 19.46 29.77 5.41
CA ARG A 99 18.34 30.70 5.65
C ARG A 99 18.17 31.72 4.52
N ALA A 100 19.25 31.99 3.80
CA ALA A 100 19.21 32.83 2.60
C ALA A 100 18.38 32.17 1.48
N ASP A 101 18.49 30.86 1.32
CA ASP A 101 17.73 30.10 0.31
C ASP A 101 16.23 30.14 0.61
N PHE A 102 15.86 29.95 1.87
CA PHE A 102 14.48 30.13 2.30
C PHE A 102 13.91 31.49 1.92
N ARG A 103 14.67 32.60 2.21
CA ARG A 103 14.24 33.95 1.84
C ARG A 103 14.10 34.09 0.32
N ARG A 104 15.09 33.65 -0.44
CA ARG A 104 15.06 33.67 -1.91
C ARG A 104 13.87 32.93 -2.49
N ILE A 105 13.59 31.73 -1.99
CA ILE A 105 12.44 30.93 -2.44
C ILE A 105 11.14 31.70 -2.22
N VAL A 106 10.94 32.24 -1.01
CA VAL A 106 9.72 32.98 -0.66
C VAL A 106 9.55 34.28 -1.45
N GLU A 107 10.65 35.00 -1.70
CA GLU A 107 10.61 36.28 -2.39
C GLU A 107 10.56 36.18 -3.91
N THR A 108 11.11 35.10 -4.47
CA THR A 108 11.26 34.96 -5.94
C THR A 108 10.12 34.19 -6.59
N ILE A 109 9.52 33.22 -5.89
CA ILE A 109 8.57 32.30 -6.50
C ILE A 109 7.13 32.76 -6.26
N PRO A 110 6.37 33.10 -7.31
CA PRO A 110 4.96 33.44 -7.16
C PRO A 110 4.10 32.18 -6.92
N GLY A 111 2.94 32.34 -6.30
CA GLY A 111 2.00 31.22 -6.11
C GLY A 111 2.28 30.32 -4.92
N ILE A 112 3.29 30.63 -4.10
CA ILE A 112 3.50 29.98 -2.81
C ILE A 112 2.34 30.33 -1.88
N SER A 113 1.71 29.32 -1.30
CA SER A 113 0.69 29.50 -0.26
C SER A 113 1.32 29.61 1.12
N ARG A 114 2.34 28.78 1.37
CA ARG A 114 3.09 28.71 2.63
C ARG A 114 4.52 28.25 2.38
N ALA A 115 5.44 28.66 3.21
CA ALA A 115 6.79 28.12 3.21
C ALA A 115 7.27 27.98 4.66
N VAL A 116 7.67 26.76 5.02
CA VAL A 116 8.03 26.43 6.41
C VAL A 116 9.44 25.84 6.45
N PRO A 117 10.41 26.57 6.98
CA PRO A 117 11.75 26.07 7.23
C PRO A 117 11.77 25.29 8.53
N MET A 118 12.56 24.22 8.58
CA MET A 118 12.82 23.50 9.81
C MET A 118 14.28 23.05 9.92
N ARG A 119 14.73 22.84 11.14
CA ARG A 119 16.01 22.23 11.48
C ARG A 119 15.77 21.03 12.38
N GLU A 120 16.31 19.86 12.02
CA GLU A 120 16.20 18.65 12.82
C GLU A 120 17.54 17.96 13.01
N PHE A 121 17.74 17.33 14.15
CA PHE A 121 18.88 16.48 14.46
C PHE A 121 18.57 15.59 15.65
N ARG A 122 19.28 14.48 15.82
CA ARG A 122 19.13 13.61 16.98
C ARG A 122 19.69 14.28 18.22
N TYR A 123 18.92 14.24 19.29
CA TYR A 123 19.29 14.82 20.57
C TYR A 123 18.71 14.03 21.75
N GLU A 124 19.52 13.80 22.77
CA GLU A 124 19.08 13.11 23.96
C GLU A 124 18.33 14.08 24.88
N LEU A 125 17.09 13.74 25.19
CA LEU A 125 16.28 14.42 26.17
C LEU A 125 16.36 13.68 27.50
N ARG A 126 16.44 14.40 28.61
CA ARG A 126 16.57 13.80 29.94
C ARG A 126 15.55 14.34 30.92
N ARG A 127 15.07 13.48 31.77
CA ARG A 127 14.23 13.82 32.93
C ARG A 127 14.55 12.89 34.08
N ALA A 128 15.11 13.43 35.17
CA ALA A 128 15.62 12.66 36.30
C ALA A 128 16.56 11.53 35.81
N ASP A 129 16.23 10.28 36.07
CA ASP A 129 16.94 9.06 35.69
C ASP A 129 16.59 8.52 34.30
N ARG A 130 15.65 9.17 33.59
CA ARG A 130 15.16 8.73 32.28
C ARG A 130 15.72 9.52 31.15
N THR A 131 16.05 8.81 30.09
CA THR A 131 16.53 9.41 28.85
C THR A 131 15.67 8.96 27.66
N ALA A 132 15.51 9.81 26.68
CA ALA A 132 14.88 9.50 25.40
C ALA A 132 15.78 10.04 24.28
N ASP A 133 16.28 9.13 23.44
CA ASP A 133 16.92 9.54 22.19
C ASP A 133 15.82 9.95 21.22
N SER A 134 15.73 11.25 21.00
CA SER A 134 14.65 11.90 20.27
C SER A 134 15.20 12.72 19.12
N LYS A 135 14.41 12.93 18.09
CA LYS A 135 14.73 13.88 17.06
C LYS A 135 14.18 15.26 17.48
N LEU A 136 15.10 16.18 17.79
CA LEU A 136 14.74 17.55 18.12
C LEU A 136 14.48 18.33 16.83
N VAL A 137 13.26 18.86 16.71
CA VAL A 137 12.77 19.59 15.54
C VAL A 137 12.52 21.05 15.92
N GLY A 138 13.35 21.92 15.41
CA GLY A 138 13.11 23.37 15.45
C GLY A 138 12.23 23.78 14.29
N CYS A 139 11.02 24.23 14.56
CA CYS A 139 10.03 24.55 13.54
C CYS A 139 9.27 25.85 13.85
N MET A 140 8.53 26.32 12.85
CA MET A 140 7.55 27.38 13.00
C MET A 140 6.18 26.84 13.39
N GLU A 141 5.27 27.71 13.80
CA GLU A 141 3.91 27.37 14.21
C GLU A 141 3.10 26.69 13.10
N GLU A 142 3.31 27.07 11.85
CA GLU A 142 2.64 26.54 10.66
C GLU A 142 3.05 25.10 10.34
N TYR A 143 4.12 24.60 10.95
CA TYR A 143 4.62 23.24 10.77
C TYR A 143 3.58 22.18 11.14
N ARG A 144 2.75 22.47 12.15
CA ARG A 144 1.65 21.60 12.59
C ARG A 144 0.65 21.33 11.46
N GLU A 145 0.18 22.39 10.82
CA GLU A 145 -0.83 22.31 9.77
C GLU A 145 -0.29 21.61 8.53
N LEU A 146 0.97 21.92 8.17
CA LEU A 146 1.63 21.37 7.00
C LEU A 146 1.88 19.86 7.12
N ASN A 147 2.11 19.37 8.34
CA ASN A 147 2.38 17.95 8.61
C ASN A 147 1.18 17.24 9.27
N TYR A 148 -0.01 17.87 9.30
CA TYR A 148 -1.25 17.30 9.86
C TYR A 148 -1.09 16.78 11.30
N LEU A 149 -0.25 17.44 12.14
CA LEU A 149 -0.01 17.01 13.51
C LEU A 149 -1.24 17.30 14.39
N GLN A 150 -1.73 16.27 15.06
CA GLN A 150 -2.83 16.39 16.02
C GLN A 150 -2.29 16.46 17.44
N ILE A 151 -2.85 17.36 18.24
CA ILE A 151 -2.52 17.49 19.66
C ILE A 151 -3.41 16.58 20.48
N ALA A 152 -2.80 15.75 21.34
CA ALA A 152 -3.52 14.91 22.29
C ALA A 152 -3.81 15.67 23.59
N ARG A 153 -2.82 16.44 24.10
CA ARG A 153 -2.93 17.22 25.34
C ARG A 153 -2.18 18.55 25.21
N GLY A 154 -2.65 19.56 25.91
CA GLY A 154 -2.01 20.87 25.90
C GLY A 154 -2.24 21.66 24.60
N ARG A 155 -1.23 22.40 24.15
CA ARG A 155 -1.28 23.23 22.94
C ARG A 155 -0.04 23.09 22.08
N TRP A 156 -0.15 23.49 20.82
CA TRP A 156 0.97 23.63 19.90
C TRP A 156 1.75 24.92 20.16
N LEU A 157 2.93 25.04 19.50
CA LEU A 157 3.74 26.25 19.47
C LEU A 157 2.94 27.42 18.89
N SER A 158 3.17 28.60 19.43
CA SER A 158 2.55 29.86 19.00
C SER A 158 3.63 30.94 18.75
N PRO A 159 3.30 32.02 18.04
CA PRO A 159 4.25 33.12 17.81
C PRO A 159 4.84 33.67 19.08
N GLY A 160 4.11 33.69 20.21
CA GLY A 160 4.59 34.14 21.51
C GLY A 160 5.62 33.24 22.17
N ASP A 161 5.78 31.99 21.68
CA ASP A 161 6.78 31.06 22.22
C ASP A 161 8.17 31.23 21.55
N ARG A 162 8.30 32.12 20.54
CA ARG A 162 9.55 32.35 19.82
C ARG A 162 10.64 32.89 20.73
N GLY A 163 11.72 32.12 20.89
CA GLY A 163 12.82 32.45 21.81
C GLY A 163 12.65 31.89 23.22
N GLU A 164 11.46 31.44 23.59
CA GLU A 164 11.14 30.83 24.87
C GLU A 164 11.53 29.35 24.93
N LYS A 165 11.79 28.83 26.13
CA LYS A 165 12.15 27.44 26.37
C LYS A 165 10.87 26.58 26.49
N ARG A 166 10.13 26.49 25.41
CA ARG A 166 8.89 25.69 25.29
C ARG A 166 9.13 24.50 24.38
N ILE A 167 8.56 23.35 24.75
CA ILE A 167 8.70 22.09 24.01
C ILE A 167 7.35 21.40 23.90
N VAL A 168 7.09 20.82 22.73
CA VAL A 168 5.97 19.87 22.49
C VAL A 168 6.57 18.51 22.26
N LEU A 169 6.13 17.50 23.00
CA LEU A 169 6.65 16.14 22.89
C LEU A 169 5.75 15.31 21.96
N ALA A 170 6.34 14.48 21.13
CA ALA A 170 5.59 13.42 20.44
C ALA A 170 5.22 12.31 21.42
N ASP A 171 4.22 11.52 21.08
CA ASP A 171 3.60 10.55 21.97
C ASP A 171 4.61 9.55 22.56
N GLY A 172 5.45 8.94 21.71
CA GLY A 172 6.48 7.98 22.16
C GLY A 172 7.55 8.61 23.03
N THR A 173 7.99 9.84 22.72
CA THR A 173 8.92 10.59 23.57
C THR A 173 8.29 10.92 24.92
N ALA A 174 7.00 11.31 24.93
CA ALA A 174 6.28 11.59 26.16
C ALA A 174 6.12 10.32 27.01
N LYS A 175 5.73 9.19 26.42
CA LYS A 175 5.61 7.89 27.11
C LYS A 175 6.94 7.43 27.71
N ARG A 176 8.08 7.67 27.05
CA ARG A 176 9.42 7.30 27.59
C ARG A 176 9.84 8.16 28.77
N LEU A 177 9.61 9.47 28.71
CA LEU A 177 10.01 10.42 29.76
C LEU A 177 9.00 10.50 30.90
N PHE A 178 7.71 10.25 30.63
CA PHE A 178 6.59 10.41 31.56
C PHE A 178 5.61 9.22 31.49
N PRO A 179 6.02 7.96 31.74
CA PRO A 179 5.19 6.77 31.50
C PRO A 179 3.89 6.74 32.30
N PHE A 180 3.85 7.39 33.48
CA PHE A 180 2.69 7.34 34.38
C PHE A 180 2.20 8.73 34.78
N GLU A 181 2.70 9.80 34.15
CA GLU A 181 2.42 11.16 34.55
C GLU A 181 1.99 12.01 33.34
N ASP A 182 1.19 13.03 33.59
CA ASP A 182 0.90 14.05 32.61
C ASP A 182 2.16 14.92 32.35
N PRO A 183 2.68 14.98 31.12
CA PRO A 183 3.86 15.76 30.80
C PRO A 183 3.62 17.28 30.81
N ILE A 184 2.37 17.76 30.73
CA ILE A 184 2.04 19.17 30.56
C ILE A 184 2.48 19.98 31.78
N ARG A 185 3.11 21.14 31.52
CA ARG A 185 3.72 22.07 32.49
C ARG A 185 4.90 21.50 33.28
N LYS A 186 5.36 20.28 32.97
CA LYS A 186 6.59 19.73 33.54
C LYS A 186 7.80 20.11 32.70
N THR A 187 8.99 19.91 33.26
CA THR A 187 10.25 20.29 32.63
C THR A 187 11.04 19.09 32.15
N VAL A 188 11.74 19.27 31.04
CA VAL A 188 12.65 18.30 30.42
C VAL A 188 13.97 18.98 30.12
N TRP A 189 15.07 18.31 30.38
CA TRP A 189 16.39 18.75 30.00
C TRP A 189 16.64 18.52 28.51
N VAL A 190 17.00 19.58 27.81
CA VAL A 190 17.49 19.56 26.45
C VAL A 190 18.94 20.05 26.51
N GLY A 191 19.89 19.13 26.49
CA GLY A 191 21.28 19.44 26.82
C GLY A 191 21.43 19.97 28.23
N ASN A 192 21.85 21.24 28.35
CA ASN A 192 22.08 21.88 29.62
C ASN A 192 20.97 22.86 30.03
N GLU A 193 19.87 22.90 29.32
CA GLU A 193 18.78 23.85 29.56
C GLU A 193 17.44 23.10 29.83
N LEU A 194 16.64 23.67 30.73
CA LEU A 194 15.33 23.20 31.07
C LEU A 194 14.27 23.81 30.14
N TYR A 195 13.47 22.96 29.52
CA TYR A 195 12.35 23.34 28.69
C TYR A 195 11.03 22.93 29.34
N THR A 196 10.04 23.76 29.28
CA THR A 196 8.68 23.47 29.80
C THR A 196 7.85 22.80 28.72
N VAL A 197 7.27 21.65 29.03
CA VAL A 197 6.37 20.92 28.12
C VAL A 197 5.04 21.65 28.07
N ILE A 198 4.62 22.07 26.87
CA ILE A 198 3.36 22.80 26.64
C ILE A 198 2.32 21.96 25.89
N GLY A 199 2.73 20.86 25.26
CA GLY A 199 1.84 20.00 24.51
C GLY A 199 2.42 18.59 24.28
N GLN A 200 1.52 17.69 23.93
CA GLN A 200 1.83 16.32 23.49
C GLN A 200 1.04 16.04 22.22
N THR A 201 1.70 15.50 21.17
CA THR A 201 1.00 15.07 19.96
C THR A 201 0.33 13.73 20.16
N LYS A 202 -0.66 13.42 19.31
CA LYS A 202 -1.21 12.07 19.23
C LYS A 202 -0.18 11.11 18.60
N GLU A 203 -0.33 9.83 18.92
CA GLU A 203 0.40 8.76 18.26
C GLU A 203 0.14 8.78 16.75
N ARG A 204 1.20 8.56 15.99
CA ARG A 204 1.17 8.55 14.54
C ARG A 204 1.78 7.25 14.02
N THR A 205 1.18 6.68 12.99
CA THR A 205 1.76 5.49 12.33
C THR A 205 3.13 5.83 11.75
N ALA A 206 4.12 4.98 11.98
CA ALA A 206 5.46 5.16 11.43
C ALA A 206 5.39 5.23 9.90
N SER A 207 6.04 6.22 9.32
CA SER A 207 6.12 6.36 7.86
C SER A 207 7.24 5.47 7.32
N ALA A 208 6.89 4.56 6.41
CA ALA A 208 7.89 3.79 5.68
C ALA A 208 8.72 4.69 4.74
N ALA A 209 9.96 4.28 4.45
CA ALA A 209 10.78 4.96 3.44
C ALA A 209 10.11 4.87 2.07
N ILE A 210 9.78 6.02 1.47
CA ILE A 210 9.10 6.10 0.19
C ILE A 210 10.07 6.68 -0.84
N GLY A 211 10.34 5.90 -1.91
CA GLY A 211 11.05 6.39 -3.09
C GLY A 211 12.52 6.79 -2.90
N GLY A 212 13.24 6.17 -1.96
CA GLY A 212 14.70 6.37 -1.80
C GLY A 212 15.16 7.75 -1.33
N SER A 213 14.29 8.75 -1.35
CA SER A 213 14.57 10.15 -0.94
C SER A 213 13.99 10.53 0.43
N LEU A 214 13.11 9.71 0.99
CA LEU A 214 12.54 9.88 2.32
C LEU A 214 12.95 8.68 3.17
N GLU A 215 13.74 8.91 4.21
CA GLU A 215 14.05 7.88 5.19
C GLU A 215 12.80 7.45 5.94
N ALA A 216 12.73 6.16 6.31
CA ALA A 216 11.72 5.69 7.26
C ALA A 216 11.81 6.53 8.54
N ARG A 217 10.70 7.12 8.96
CA ARG A 217 10.66 8.04 10.08
C ARG A 217 9.59 7.67 11.08
N ASP A 218 10.00 7.47 12.31
CA ASP A 218 9.08 7.39 13.44
C ASP A 218 8.88 8.77 14.04
N TYR A 219 7.78 9.42 13.70
CA TYR A 219 7.41 10.73 14.22
C TYR A 219 7.04 10.71 15.72
N ASN A 220 6.82 9.53 16.30
CA ASN A 220 6.49 9.39 17.71
C ASN A 220 7.68 9.65 18.64
N LEU A 221 8.90 9.65 18.09
CA LEU A 221 10.11 9.95 18.82
C LEU A 221 10.60 11.40 18.63
N ASP A 222 9.78 12.26 18.07
CA ASP A 222 10.12 13.66 17.86
C ASP A 222 9.88 14.52 19.12
N ALA A 223 10.56 15.67 19.15
CA ALA A 223 10.32 16.74 20.12
C ALA A 223 10.41 18.08 19.39
N TYR A 224 9.43 18.94 19.55
CA TYR A 224 9.29 20.18 18.77
C TYR A 224 9.55 21.39 19.64
N ILE A 225 10.45 22.28 19.17
CA ILE A 225 10.75 23.57 19.78
C ILE A 225 10.64 24.70 18.75
N PRO A 226 10.46 25.98 19.16
CA PRO A 226 10.46 27.07 18.20
C PRO A 226 11.82 27.15 17.48
N LEU A 227 11.81 27.32 16.15
CA LEU A 227 13.03 27.42 15.34
C LEU A 227 13.98 28.50 15.83
N LYS A 228 13.43 29.66 16.25
CA LYS A 228 14.21 30.75 16.80
C LYS A 228 14.88 30.39 18.14
N THR A 229 14.18 29.64 19.00
CA THR A 229 14.75 29.12 20.25
C THR A 229 15.93 28.16 19.96
N LEU A 230 15.76 27.26 18.99
CA LEU A 230 16.84 26.38 18.56
C LEU A 230 18.07 27.17 18.09
N GLN A 231 17.86 28.17 17.27
CA GLN A 231 18.96 29.03 16.75
C GLN A 231 19.73 29.77 17.86
N ILE A 232 19.00 30.31 18.85
CA ILE A 232 19.61 31.13 19.92
C ILE A 232 20.31 30.25 20.95
N ARG A 233 19.72 29.08 21.29
CA ARG A 233 20.17 28.25 22.44
C ARG A 233 21.11 27.14 22.05
N ILE A 234 20.91 26.53 20.90
CA ILE A 234 21.67 25.36 20.45
C ILE A 234 22.62 25.79 19.31
N GLY A 235 22.11 26.61 18.38
CA GLY A 235 22.87 27.08 17.21
C GLY A 235 22.84 26.10 16.04
N ASP A 236 23.67 26.42 15.04
CA ASP A 236 23.70 25.64 13.78
C ASP A 236 24.74 24.51 13.82
N ARG A 237 25.65 24.53 14.79
CA ARG A 237 26.70 23.51 14.95
C ARG A 237 26.26 22.46 15.96
N VAL A 238 26.14 21.24 15.49
CA VAL A 238 25.80 20.06 16.32
C VAL A 238 26.89 19.02 16.16
N GLY A 239 27.42 18.50 17.25
CA GLY A 239 28.47 17.50 17.18
C GLY A 239 28.79 16.89 18.53
N LYS A 240 29.64 15.88 18.52
CA LYS A 240 30.15 15.19 19.70
C LYS A 240 31.68 15.20 19.66
N ARG A 241 32.30 15.20 20.84
CA ARG A 241 33.72 14.99 20.98
C ARG A 241 33.99 13.48 20.98
N ILE A 242 34.82 13.01 20.06
CA ILE A 242 35.24 11.62 19.95
C ILE A 242 36.75 11.61 20.11
N GLY A 243 37.23 11.18 21.29
CA GLY A 243 38.62 11.31 21.67
C GLY A 243 39.03 12.78 21.75
N ASP A 244 40.13 13.13 21.09
CA ASP A 244 40.63 14.51 21.02
C ASP A 244 40.07 15.35 19.85
N VAL A 245 39.22 14.74 19.01
CA VAL A 245 38.65 15.39 17.84
C VAL A 245 37.19 15.73 18.08
N TRP A 246 36.83 17.00 17.86
CA TRP A 246 35.42 17.38 17.81
C TRP A 246 34.88 17.11 16.39
N GLN A 247 33.93 16.20 16.28
CA GLN A 247 33.25 15.90 15.04
C GLN A 247 31.81 16.40 15.07
N GLY A 248 31.45 17.18 14.05
CA GLY A 248 30.12 17.75 13.98
C GLY A 248 29.76 18.26 12.59
N GLU A 249 28.54 18.70 12.49
CA GLU A 249 27.97 19.31 11.30
C GLU A 249 27.51 20.75 11.59
N GLU A 250 27.62 21.59 10.59
CA GLU A 250 27.06 22.93 10.59
C GLU A 250 26.01 23.00 9.47
N VAL A 251 24.75 22.90 9.84
CA VAL A 251 23.59 22.95 8.94
C VAL A 251 22.62 23.98 9.46
N GLN A 252 22.22 24.95 8.65
CA GLN A 252 21.28 25.98 9.07
C GLN A 252 19.83 25.54 9.03
N LEU A 253 19.44 24.84 7.96
CA LEU A 253 18.10 24.25 7.77
C LEU A 253 18.24 22.83 7.29
N SER A 254 17.47 21.93 7.86
CA SER A 254 17.39 20.53 7.41
C SER A 254 16.39 20.36 6.29
N GLN A 255 15.33 21.19 6.29
CA GLN A 255 14.27 21.10 5.29
C GLN A 255 13.56 22.44 5.15
N ILE A 256 13.11 22.72 3.92
CA ILE A 256 12.16 23.79 3.59
C ILE A 256 11.00 23.12 2.90
N THR A 257 9.79 23.27 3.45
CA THR A 257 8.56 22.76 2.81
C THR A 257 7.80 23.95 2.24
N VAL A 258 7.53 23.88 0.95
CA VAL A 258 6.84 24.92 0.19
C VAL A 258 5.49 24.39 -0.26
N GLY A 259 4.42 24.97 0.26
CA GLY A 259 3.05 24.67 -0.19
C GLY A 259 2.69 25.56 -1.38
N VAL A 260 2.19 24.94 -2.45
CA VAL A 260 1.74 25.60 -3.67
C VAL A 260 0.21 25.69 -3.67
N LYS A 261 -0.36 26.80 -4.17
CA LYS A 261 -1.82 26.99 -4.19
C LYS A 261 -2.55 25.94 -5.05
N ASN A 262 -1.99 25.64 -6.23
CA ASN A 262 -2.57 24.72 -7.19
C ASN A 262 -1.65 23.53 -7.43
N THR A 263 -2.22 22.31 -7.38
CA THR A 263 -1.49 21.05 -7.63
C THR A 263 -0.84 20.99 -9.01
N GLU A 264 -1.38 21.71 -9.99
CA GLU A 264 -0.87 21.74 -11.36
C GLU A 264 0.49 22.42 -11.47
N HIS A 265 0.73 23.46 -10.64
CA HIS A 265 1.99 24.25 -10.63
C HIS A 265 3.06 23.67 -9.71
N VAL A 266 2.84 22.54 -9.05
CA VAL A 266 3.81 21.93 -8.13
C VAL A 266 5.09 21.53 -8.87
N ASP A 267 4.96 20.92 -10.05
CA ASP A 267 6.09 20.44 -10.86
C ASP A 267 6.93 21.62 -11.37
N GLU A 268 6.25 22.67 -11.82
CA GLU A 268 6.89 23.93 -12.27
C GLU A 268 7.61 24.62 -11.11
N THR A 269 6.94 24.73 -9.95
CA THR A 269 7.53 25.32 -8.74
C THR A 269 8.77 24.54 -8.28
N ALA A 270 8.72 23.20 -8.35
CA ALA A 270 9.88 22.37 -8.00
C ALA A 270 11.07 22.62 -8.95
N THR A 271 10.82 22.72 -10.25
CA THR A 271 11.85 23.02 -11.24
C THR A 271 12.47 24.41 -11.03
N ILE A 272 11.66 25.41 -10.68
CA ILE A 272 12.15 26.77 -10.37
C ILE A 272 13.02 26.74 -9.10
N ILE A 273 12.57 26.02 -8.04
CA ILE A 273 13.36 25.89 -6.80
C ILE A 273 14.70 25.19 -7.09
N GLU A 274 14.69 24.11 -7.86
CA GLU A 274 15.90 23.38 -8.22
C GLU A 274 16.89 24.25 -9.01
N THR A 275 16.39 24.99 -9.99
CA THR A 275 17.19 25.92 -10.78
C THR A 275 17.77 27.05 -9.93
N LEU A 276 16.98 27.57 -8.99
CA LEU A 276 17.41 28.60 -8.06
C LEU A 276 18.51 28.09 -7.14
N LEU A 277 18.32 26.90 -6.53
CA LEU A 277 19.31 26.31 -5.64
C LEU A 277 20.60 25.96 -6.37
N LYS A 278 20.52 25.37 -7.57
CA LYS A 278 21.68 25.05 -8.42
C LYS A 278 22.56 26.28 -8.71
N LYS A 279 21.97 27.46 -8.78
CA LYS A 279 22.72 28.70 -8.98
C LYS A 279 23.53 29.15 -7.76
N PHE A 280 23.11 28.78 -6.55
CA PHE A 280 23.72 29.28 -5.31
C PHE A 280 24.44 28.20 -4.49
N HIS A 281 24.35 26.94 -4.91
CA HIS A 281 25.03 25.78 -4.30
C HIS A 281 26.04 25.20 -5.28
N ASP A 282 27.32 25.24 -4.92
CA ASP A 282 28.40 24.65 -5.72
C ASP A 282 28.42 23.11 -5.65
N LYS A 283 27.74 22.56 -4.65
CA LYS A 283 27.66 21.11 -4.38
C LYS A 283 26.21 20.69 -4.36
N GLU A 284 25.95 19.44 -4.74
CA GLU A 284 24.63 18.82 -4.61
C GLU A 284 24.38 18.39 -3.16
N ASP A 285 24.22 19.35 -2.29
CA ASP A 285 23.97 19.18 -0.85
C ASP A 285 22.50 19.37 -0.47
N TYR A 286 21.62 19.33 -1.44
CA TYR A 286 20.17 19.39 -1.29
C TYR A 286 19.48 18.34 -2.17
N ALA A 287 18.23 18.05 -1.87
CA ALA A 287 17.33 17.22 -2.69
C ALA A 287 15.94 17.86 -2.73
N VAL A 288 15.35 17.95 -3.91
CA VAL A 288 13.98 18.41 -4.10
C VAL A 288 13.07 17.18 -4.26
N VAL A 289 12.08 17.05 -3.39
CA VAL A 289 11.15 15.94 -3.36
C VAL A 289 9.74 16.47 -3.59
N VAL A 290 9.06 15.92 -4.59
CA VAL A 290 7.67 16.26 -4.91
C VAL A 290 6.79 15.06 -4.54
N PRO A 291 5.98 15.11 -3.47
CA PRO A 291 5.12 14.02 -3.04
C PRO A 291 4.15 13.54 -4.15
N LYS A 292 3.70 14.44 -5.01
CA LYS A 292 2.88 14.12 -6.19
C LYS A 292 3.57 13.11 -7.14
N GLU A 293 4.87 13.24 -7.37
CA GLU A 293 5.64 12.28 -8.17
C GLU A 293 5.75 10.91 -7.47
N LEU A 294 5.90 10.90 -6.15
CA LEU A 294 5.88 9.67 -5.37
C LEU A 294 4.52 8.96 -5.48
N LEU A 295 3.40 9.71 -5.46
CA LEU A 295 2.08 9.15 -5.71
C LEU A 295 1.98 8.50 -7.09
N ARG A 296 2.42 9.19 -8.14
CA ARG A 296 2.44 8.64 -9.51
C ARG A 296 3.31 7.39 -9.61
N GLN A 297 4.46 7.38 -8.96
CA GLN A 297 5.34 6.21 -8.92
C GLN A 297 4.69 5.04 -8.19
N ALA A 298 4.03 5.29 -7.05
CA ALA A 298 3.29 4.29 -6.30
C ALA A 298 2.13 3.69 -7.14
N GLU A 299 1.40 4.53 -7.90
CA GLU A 299 0.33 4.09 -8.81
C GLU A 299 0.87 3.23 -9.96
N ARG A 300 2.00 3.61 -10.57
CA ARG A 300 2.65 2.80 -11.61
C ARG A 300 3.11 1.45 -11.08
N THR A 301 3.76 1.45 -9.92
CA THR A 301 4.21 0.22 -9.25
C THR A 301 3.03 -0.69 -8.93
N ARG A 302 1.92 -0.13 -8.40
CA ARG A 302 0.68 -0.85 -8.18
C ARG A 302 0.14 -1.49 -9.46
N ALA A 303 0.09 -0.74 -10.57
CA ALA A 303 -0.38 -1.25 -11.85
C ALA A 303 0.48 -2.44 -12.33
N MET A 304 1.80 -2.36 -12.19
CA MET A 304 2.73 -3.47 -12.50
C MET A 304 2.46 -4.70 -11.64
N PHE A 305 2.31 -4.54 -10.31
CA PHE A 305 1.96 -5.65 -9.42
C PHE A 305 0.61 -6.26 -9.76
N ASN A 306 -0.40 -5.45 -10.04
CA ASN A 306 -1.72 -5.96 -10.44
C ASN A 306 -1.65 -6.81 -11.71
N VAL A 307 -0.89 -6.40 -12.72
CA VAL A 307 -0.66 -7.21 -13.92
C VAL A 307 0.01 -8.54 -13.59
N LEU A 308 1.07 -8.52 -12.77
CA LEU A 308 1.76 -9.74 -12.35
C LEU A 308 0.81 -10.70 -11.61
N LEU A 309 0.02 -10.18 -10.67
CA LEU A 309 -0.93 -10.95 -9.88
C LEU A 309 -2.03 -11.56 -10.76
N VAL A 310 -2.54 -10.80 -11.74
CA VAL A 310 -3.54 -11.30 -12.71
C VAL A 310 -2.95 -12.42 -13.56
N VAL A 311 -1.70 -12.34 -13.98
CA VAL A 311 -1.02 -13.40 -14.73
C VAL A 311 -0.89 -14.68 -13.88
N ILE A 312 -0.43 -14.59 -12.64
CA ILE A 312 -0.31 -15.73 -11.72
C ILE A 312 -1.68 -16.38 -11.49
N ALA A 313 -2.68 -15.56 -11.24
CA ALA A 313 -4.04 -16.02 -11.05
C ALA A 313 -4.62 -16.67 -12.32
N GLY A 314 -4.30 -16.11 -13.49
CA GLY A 314 -4.66 -16.69 -14.80
C GLY A 314 -4.07 -18.08 -15.00
N ILE A 315 -2.82 -18.32 -14.62
CA ILE A 315 -2.19 -19.63 -14.66
C ILE A 315 -2.95 -20.63 -13.75
N SER A 316 -3.29 -20.22 -12.53
CA SER A 316 -4.06 -21.05 -11.60
C SER A 316 -5.43 -21.45 -12.16
N LEU A 317 -6.12 -20.49 -12.79
CA LEU A 317 -7.41 -20.75 -13.44
C LEU A 317 -7.30 -21.62 -14.69
N LEU A 318 -6.21 -21.50 -15.47
CA LEU A 318 -5.92 -22.39 -16.58
C LEU A 318 -5.76 -23.85 -16.12
N VAL A 319 -5.00 -24.06 -15.03
CA VAL A 319 -4.84 -25.40 -14.45
C VAL A 319 -6.19 -25.95 -13.99
N GLY A 320 -7.03 -25.14 -13.33
CA GLY A 320 -8.40 -25.50 -12.98
C GLY A 320 -9.26 -25.84 -14.21
N GLY A 321 -9.15 -25.06 -15.28
CA GLY A 321 -9.84 -25.30 -16.56
C GLY A 321 -9.45 -26.61 -17.23
N ILE A 322 -8.16 -26.95 -17.26
CA ILE A 322 -7.67 -28.26 -17.75
C ILE A 322 -8.25 -29.39 -16.89
N GLY A 323 -8.34 -29.20 -15.57
CA GLY A 323 -9.01 -30.15 -14.67
C GLY A 323 -10.48 -30.39 -15.07
N ILE A 324 -11.23 -29.32 -15.36
CA ILE A 324 -12.62 -29.42 -15.83
C ILE A 324 -12.71 -30.16 -17.17
N MET A 325 -11.84 -29.81 -18.12
CA MET A 325 -11.80 -30.46 -19.43
C MET A 325 -11.60 -31.99 -19.30
N ASN A 326 -10.63 -32.42 -18.48
CA ASN A 326 -10.34 -33.83 -18.26
C ASN A 326 -11.50 -34.56 -17.60
N ILE A 327 -12.17 -33.95 -16.63
CA ILE A 327 -13.33 -34.54 -15.95
C ILE A 327 -14.51 -34.61 -16.89
N MET A 328 -14.76 -33.61 -17.71
CA MET A 328 -15.83 -33.64 -18.70
C MET A 328 -15.59 -34.68 -19.79
N LEU A 329 -14.34 -34.87 -20.25
CA LEU A 329 -13.99 -35.93 -21.19
C LEU A 329 -14.28 -37.32 -20.61
N SER A 330 -13.91 -37.55 -19.33
CA SER A 330 -14.27 -38.80 -18.64
C SER A 330 -15.77 -38.98 -18.51
N THR A 331 -16.51 -37.90 -18.21
CA THR A 331 -17.98 -37.96 -18.15
C THR A 331 -18.61 -38.27 -19.50
N VAL A 332 -18.09 -37.76 -20.60
CA VAL A 332 -18.53 -38.07 -21.96
C VAL A 332 -18.33 -39.55 -22.26
N THR A 333 -17.13 -40.10 -21.92
CA THR A 333 -16.89 -41.56 -22.15
C THR A 333 -17.81 -42.46 -21.33
N GLU A 334 -18.07 -42.14 -20.06
CA GLU A 334 -19.01 -42.89 -19.21
C GLU A 334 -20.46 -42.82 -19.69
N ARG A 335 -20.86 -41.70 -20.32
CA ARG A 335 -22.22 -41.46 -20.83
C ARG A 335 -22.36 -41.71 -22.33
N THR A 336 -21.37 -42.34 -22.97
CA THR A 336 -21.34 -42.56 -24.42
C THR A 336 -22.64 -43.25 -24.91
N ARG A 337 -23.11 -44.31 -24.22
CA ARG A 337 -24.32 -45.02 -24.56
C ARG A 337 -25.60 -44.15 -24.43
N GLU A 338 -25.71 -43.35 -23.37
CA GLU A 338 -26.82 -42.43 -23.15
C GLU A 338 -26.89 -41.36 -24.26
N ILE A 339 -25.74 -40.78 -24.62
CA ILE A 339 -25.61 -39.81 -25.70
C ILE A 339 -26.01 -40.46 -27.04
N GLY A 340 -25.53 -41.68 -27.28
CA GLY A 340 -25.87 -42.46 -28.47
C GLY A 340 -27.37 -42.72 -28.63
N ILE A 341 -28.05 -43.12 -27.55
CA ILE A 341 -29.51 -43.32 -27.55
C ILE A 341 -30.23 -41.99 -27.88
N ARG A 342 -29.86 -40.89 -27.24
CA ARG A 342 -30.49 -39.59 -27.51
C ARG A 342 -30.29 -39.16 -28.97
N ARG A 343 -29.11 -39.38 -29.53
CA ARG A 343 -28.78 -39.10 -30.91
C ARG A 343 -29.56 -39.97 -31.91
N ALA A 344 -29.71 -41.27 -31.60
CA ALA A 344 -30.49 -42.19 -32.39
C ALA A 344 -31.98 -41.84 -32.38
N LEU A 345 -32.50 -41.32 -31.27
CA LEU A 345 -33.89 -40.83 -31.16
C LEU A 345 -34.11 -39.44 -31.80
N GLY A 346 -33.10 -38.87 -32.47
CA GLY A 346 -33.23 -37.62 -33.23
C GLY A 346 -32.82 -36.34 -32.52
N ALA A 347 -32.10 -36.40 -31.37
CA ALA A 347 -31.60 -35.20 -30.72
C ALA A 347 -30.56 -34.49 -31.61
N LYS A 348 -30.74 -33.19 -31.79
CA LYS A 348 -29.81 -32.35 -32.57
C LYS A 348 -28.48 -32.21 -31.82
N ARG A 349 -27.37 -32.12 -32.54
CA ARG A 349 -26.02 -31.91 -31.97
C ARG A 349 -25.96 -30.72 -31.02
N ILE A 350 -26.64 -29.63 -31.38
CA ILE A 350 -26.66 -28.40 -30.55
C ILE A 350 -27.28 -28.64 -29.17
N HIS A 351 -28.25 -29.53 -29.03
CA HIS A 351 -28.86 -29.85 -27.73
C HIS A 351 -27.85 -30.57 -26.81
N ILE A 352 -27.01 -31.45 -27.37
CA ILE A 352 -25.94 -32.11 -26.62
C ILE A 352 -24.85 -31.09 -26.22
N ILE A 353 -24.43 -30.25 -27.15
CA ILE A 353 -23.44 -29.17 -26.87
C ILE A 353 -23.94 -28.28 -25.75
N MET A 354 -25.17 -27.77 -25.85
CA MET A 354 -25.74 -26.88 -24.84
C MET A 354 -25.85 -27.54 -23.48
N GLN A 355 -26.18 -28.84 -23.41
CA GLN A 355 -26.24 -29.58 -22.15
C GLN A 355 -24.88 -29.60 -21.46
N PHE A 356 -23.80 -29.98 -22.17
CA PHE A 356 -22.46 -30.08 -21.59
C PHE A 356 -21.87 -28.68 -21.26
N ILE A 357 -22.13 -27.67 -22.09
CA ILE A 357 -21.71 -26.28 -21.80
C ILE A 357 -22.43 -25.78 -20.55
N THR A 358 -23.74 -26.02 -20.41
CA THR A 358 -24.46 -25.61 -19.19
C THR A 358 -23.92 -26.30 -17.95
N GLU A 359 -23.55 -27.59 -18.04
CA GLU A 359 -22.93 -28.34 -16.95
C GLU A 359 -21.57 -27.73 -16.56
N ALA A 360 -20.71 -27.33 -17.54
CA ALA A 360 -19.45 -26.66 -17.31
C ALA A 360 -19.63 -25.28 -16.67
N VAL A 361 -20.55 -24.48 -17.19
CA VAL A 361 -20.84 -23.12 -16.66
C VAL A 361 -21.42 -23.20 -15.24
N LEU A 362 -22.29 -24.16 -14.94
CA LEU A 362 -22.80 -24.36 -13.59
C LEU A 362 -21.67 -24.71 -12.62
N LEU A 363 -20.78 -25.64 -13.02
CA LEU A 363 -19.66 -26.07 -12.19
C LEU A 363 -18.70 -24.94 -11.89
N THR A 364 -18.33 -24.16 -12.93
CA THR A 364 -17.43 -22.99 -12.76
C THR A 364 -18.12 -21.84 -12.04
N GLY A 365 -19.42 -21.65 -12.25
CA GLY A 365 -20.22 -20.65 -11.54
C GLY A 365 -20.29 -20.94 -10.05
N VAL A 366 -20.55 -22.19 -9.65
CA VAL A 366 -20.57 -22.63 -8.24
C VAL A 366 -19.16 -22.48 -7.63
N GLY A 367 -18.12 -23.00 -8.32
CA GLY A 367 -16.73 -22.88 -7.87
C GLY A 367 -16.29 -21.41 -7.71
N GLY A 368 -16.62 -20.55 -8.69
CA GLY A 368 -16.37 -19.14 -8.66
C GLY A 368 -17.09 -18.42 -7.52
N LEU A 369 -18.36 -18.74 -7.30
CA LEU A 369 -19.17 -18.13 -6.24
C LEU A 369 -18.67 -18.53 -4.84
N LEU A 370 -18.29 -19.78 -4.66
CA LEU A 370 -17.63 -20.23 -3.43
C LEU A 370 -16.28 -19.54 -3.23
N GLY A 371 -15.52 -19.34 -4.32
CA GLY A 371 -14.28 -18.59 -4.31
C GLY A 371 -14.47 -17.14 -3.88
N VAL A 372 -15.51 -16.47 -4.35
CA VAL A 372 -15.89 -15.12 -3.90
C VAL A 372 -16.26 -15.12 -2.43
N LEU A 373 -17.08 -16.05 -1.97
CA LEU A 373 -17.44 -16.15 -0.56
C LEU A 373 -16.21 -16.36 0.33
N SER A 374 -15.29 -17.23 -0.09
CA SER A 374 -13.98 -17.40 0.58
C SER A 374 -13.13 -16.16 0.50
N GLY A 375 -13.22 -15.38 -0.59
CA GLY A 375 -12.55 -14.10 -0.76
C GLY A 375 -12.87 -13.11 0.35
N PHE A 376 -14.11 -13.05 0.81
CA PHE A 376 -14.51 -12.17 1.91
C PHE A 376 -13.90 -12.55 3.27
N LEU A 377 -13.40 -13.78 3.41
CA LEU A 377 -12.73 -14.21 4.63
C LEU A 377 -11.28 -13.72 4.76
N ILE A 378 -10.70 -13.07 3.72
CA ILE A 378 -9.31 -12.60 3.75
C ILE A 378 -9.03 -11.66 4.94
N GLY A 379 -9.95 -10.72 5.23
CA GLY A 379 -9.78 -9.74 6.31
C GLY A 379 -9.68 -10.39 7.71
N PRO A 380 -10.67 -11.18 8.15
CA PRO A 380 -10.60 -11.86 9.44
C PRO A 380 -9.47 -12.90 9.51
N LEU A 381 -9.21 -13.64 8.41
CA LEU A 381 -8.15 -14.63 8.37
C LEU A 381 -6.76 -13.99 8.48
N PHE A 382 -6.53 -12.88 7.76
CA PHE A 382 -5.27 -12.14 7.80
C PHE A 382 -5.01 -11.56 9.20
N ARG A 383 -6.04 -11.02 9.86
CA ARG A 383 -5.95 -10.54 11.25
C ARG A 383 -5.63 -11.67 12.22
N GLY A 384 -6.35 -12.78 12.13
CA GLY A 384 -6.10 -13.94 12.99
C GLY A 384 -4.70 -14.54 12.79
N LEU A 385 -4.22 -14.63 11.54
CA LEU A 385 -2.87 -15.10 11.23
C LEU A 385 -1.81 -14.15 11.77
N ARG A 386 -2.01 -12.84 11.60
CA ARG A 386 -1.14 -11.80 12.15
C ARG A 386 -1.05 -11.93 13.67
N ASP A 387 -2.19 -12.00 14.36
CA ASP A 387 -2.23 -12.09 15.82
C ASP A 387 -1.57 -13.38 16.32
N LEU A 388 -1.71 -14.50 15.61
CA LEU A 388 -1.03 -15.76 15.89
C LEU A 388 0.50 -15.63 15.75
N VAL A 389 0.97 -15.01 14.69
CA VAL A 389 2.41 -14.81 14.41
C VAL A 389 3.01 -13.87 15.45
N THR A 390 2.28 -12.80 15.84
CA THR A 390 2.74 -11.88 16.89
C THR A 390 2.86 -12.55 18.26
N MET A 391 1.96 -13.49 18.58
CA MET A 391 2.04 -14.25 19.82
C MET A 391 3.23 -15.22 19.87
N THR A 392 3.62 -15.73 18.69
CA THR A 392 4.63 -16.82 18.62
C THR A 392 6.03 -16.28 18.31
N TRP A 393 6.12 -15.21 17.50
CA TRP A 393 7.38 -14.64 16.98
C TRP A 393 7.29 -13.12 16.86
N SER A 394 7.28 -12.43 18.00
CA SER A 394 7.07 -10.97 18.07
C SER A 394 8.07 -10.12 17.27
N ASP A 395 9.28 -10.63 17.00
CA ASP A 395 10.36 -9.85 16.36
C ASP A 395 10.66 -10.23 14.91
N LEU A 396 9.90 -11.18 14.31
CA LEU A 396 10.24 -11.73 13.00
C LEU A 396 9.66 -10.92 11.83
N LEU A 397 8.58 -10.18 12.04
CA LEU A 397 7.92 -9.43 10.99
C LEU A 397 8.29 -7.94 11.05
N PRO A 398 8.61 -7.32 9.90
CA PRO A 398 8.77 -5.88 9.83
C PRO A 398 7.48 -5.16 10.27
N GLU A 399 7.62 -4.02 10.95
CA GLU A 399 6.48 -3.20 11.43
C GLU A 399 5.44 -2.88 10.34
N ILE A 400 5.89 -2.79 9.08
CA ILE A 400 5.01 -2.52 7.94
C ILE A 400 3.94 -3.61 7.74
N VAL A 401 4.23 -4.87 8.09
CA VAL A 401 3.28 -5.99 7.94
C VAL A 401 2.12 -5.86 8.92
N TYR A 402 2.37 -5.27 10.10
CA TYR A 402 1.33 -5.04 11.11
C TYR A 402 0.29 -4.01 10.68
N SER A 403 0.66 -3.11 9.80
CA SER A 403 -0.20 -2.02 9.35
C SER A 403 -0.98 -2.32 8.07
N ILE A 404 -0.69 -3.44 7.38
CA ILE A 404 -1.41 -3.84 6.17
C ILE A 404 -2.79 -4.36 6.51
N GLU A 405 -3.83 -3.72 5.97
CA GLU A 405 -5.21 -4.21 5.98
C GLU A 405 -5.63 -4.60 4.56
N PRO A 406 -5.89 -5.89 4.28
CA PRO A 406 -6.39 -6.32 2.98
C PRO A 406 -7.72 -5.62 2.67
N ARG A 407 -7.84 -5.03 1.49
CA ARG A 407 -9.04 -4.33 1.02
C ARG A 407 -9.58 -5.00 -0.23
N ILE A 408 -10.81 -5.49 -0.15
CA ILE A 408 -11.47 -6.12 -1.29
C ILE A 408 -11.91 -5.03 -2.25
N ALA A 409 -11.35 -5.04 -3.46
CA ALA A 409 -11.77 -4.17 -4.53
C ALA A 409 -13.01 -4.75 -5.25
N PRO A 410 -14.13 -4.02 -5.39
CA PRO A 410 -15.34 -4.56 -6.03
C PRO A 410 -15.09 -5.07 -7.45
N TRP A 411 -14.20 -4.41 -8.20
CA TRP A 411 -13.85 -4.83 -9.56
C TRP A 411 -13.18 -6.21 -9.61
N SER A 412 -12.41 -6.60 -8.57
CA SER A 412 -11.74 -7.91 -8.53
C SER A 412 -12.73 -9.07 -8.37
N VAL A 413 -13.83 -8.83 -7.65
CA VAL A 413 -14.91 -9.80 -7.51
C VAL A 413 -15.61 -10.04 -8.85
N VAL A 414 -15.96 -8.97 -9.55
CA VAL A 414 -16.60 -9.07 -10.87
C VAL A 414 -15.66 -9.72 -11.88
N LEU A 415 -14.39 -9.31 -11.88
CA LEU A 415 -13.39 -9.85 -12.80
C LEU A 415 -13.15 -11.34 -12.55
N SER A 416 -13.02 -11.77 -11.30
CA SER A 416 -12.79 -13.19 -10.96
C SER A 416 -13.95 -14.09 -11.38
N LEU A 417 -15.20 -13.65 -11.16
CA LEU A 417 -16.39 -14.36 -11.64
C LEU A 417 -16.44 -14.41 -13.18
N PHE A 418 -16.17 -13.29 -13.84
CA PHE A 418 -16.15 -13.26 -15.30
C PHE A 418 -15.11 -14.21 -15.87
N ILE A 419 -13.89 -14.20 -15.34
CA ILE A 419 -12.81 -15.09 -15.79
C ILE A 419 -13.18 -16.55 -15.52
N SER A 420 -13.77 -16.87 -14.37
CA SER A 420 -14.19 -18.25 -14.05
C SER A 420 -15.22 -18.78 -15.06
N LEU A 421 -16.18 -17.95 -15.47
CA LEU A 421 -17.17 -18.30 -16.49
C LEU A 421 -16.51 -18.47 -17.87
N VAL A 422 -15.60 -17.58 -18.26
CA VAL A 422 -14.86 -17.68 -19.52
C VAL A 422 -14.03 -18.96 -19.56
N VAL A 423 -13.35 -19.31 -18.48
CA VAL A 423 -12.59 -20.57 -18.36
C VAL A 423 -13.52 -21.78 -18.49
N GLY A 424 -14.66 -21.77 -17.77
CA GLY A 424 -15.64 -22.84 -17.88
C GLY A 424 -16.16 -23.00 -19.30
N LEU A 425 -16.44 -21.91 -19.98
CA LEU A 425 -16.91 -21.96 -21.37
C LEU A 425 -15.83 -22.50 -22.32
N THR A 426 -14.62 -21.96 -22.26
CA THR A 426 -13.50 -22.34 -23.16
C THR A 426 -13.11 -23.81 -23.01
N PHE A 427 -12.92 -24.25 -21.78
CA PHE A 427 -12.53 -25.66 -21.51
C PHE A 427 -13.72 -26.65 -21.58
N GLY A 428 -14.95 -26.16 -21.45
CA GLY A 428 -16.18 -26.98 -21.63
C GLY A 428 -16.58 -27.22 -23.09
N VAL A 429 -16.21 -26.30 -24.00
CA VAL A 429 -16.60 -26.42 -25.43
C VAL A 429 -15.98 -27.62 -26.10
N TYR A 430 -14.70 -27.93 -25.88
CA TYR A 430 -14.04 -29.06 -26.50
C TYR A 430 -14.69 -30.40 -26.16
N PRO A 431 -14.91 -30.78 -24.89
CA PRO A 431 -15.65 -32.03 -24.53
C PRO A 431 -17.08 -32.04 -25.07
N ALA A 432 -17.77 -30.88 -25.03
CA ALA A 432 -19.13 -30.77 -25.53
C ALA A 432 -19.25 -31.08 -27.03
N ILE A 433 -18.33 -30.56 -27.83
CA ILE A 433 -18.23 -30.84 -29.24
C ILE A 433 -17.96 -32.35 -29.47
N ARG A 434 -16.98 -32.92 -28.77
CA ARG A 434 -16.64 -34.32 -28.87
C ARG A 434 -17.83 -35.23 -28.55
N ALA A 435 -18.61 -34.92 -27.52
CA ALA A 435 -19.84 -35.61 -27.17
C ALA A 435 -20.90 -35.53 -28.28
N ALA A 436 -21.06 -34.37 -28.91
CA ALA A 436 -22.09 -34.19 -29.97
C ALA A 436 -21.76 -34.87 -31.29
N TYR A 437 -20.49 -35.20 -31.55
CA TYR A 437 -20.03 -35.85 -32.77
C TYR A 437 -19.80 -37.36 -32.60
N LEU A 438 -20.14 -37.97 -31.45
CA LEU A 438 -20.13 -39.40 -31.27
C LEU A 438 -21.07 -40.10 -32.27
N ASP A 439 -20.57 -41.19 -32.90
CA ASP A 439 -21.39 -42.00 -33.79
C ASP A 439 -22.38 -42.82 -32.95
N PRO A 440 -23.70 -42.70 -33.21
CA PRO A 440 -24.71 -43.45 -32.46
C PRO A 440 -24.54 -44.97 -32.55
N ILE A 441 -24.02 -45.49 -33.70
CA ILE A 441 -23.82 -46.91 -33.92
C ILE A 441 -22.69 -47.44 -33.07
N GLU A 442 -21.54 -46.75 -33.06
CA GLU A 442 -20.40 -47.08 -32.21
C GLU A 442 -20.72 -46.94 -30.71
N ALA A 443 -21.47 -45.88 -30.35
CA ALA A 443 -21.87 -45.61 -28.98
C ALA A 443 -22.79 -46.68 -28.38
N LEU A 444 -23.59 -47.36 -29.21
CA LEU A 444 -24.46 -48.45 -28.80
C LEU A 444 -23.75 -49.82 -28.79
N ARG A 445 -22.61 -49.94 -29.49
CA ARG A 445 -21.81 -51.20 -29.60
C ARG A 445 -20.76 -51.31 -28.47
N HIS A 446 -20.46 -50.22 -27.80
CA HIS A 446 -19.56 -50.20 -26.61
C HIS A 446 -20.30 -50.86 -25.42
N GLU A 447 -19.82 -52.00 -24.96
CA GLU A 447 -20.15 -52.61 -23.67
C GLU A 447 -19.44 -51.88 -22.53
#